data_8c00d054a320ddd4fde4ea880cbb908f
#
_entry.id   8c00d054a320ddd4fde4ea880cbb908f
#
_cell.length_a   1.000
_cell.length_b   1.000
_cell.length_c   1.000
_cell.angle_alpha   90.00
_cell.angle_beta   90.00
_cell.angle_gamma   90.00
#
_symmetry.space_group_name_H-M   'P 1'
#
loop_
_entity.id
_entity.type
_entity.pdbx_description
1 polymer ?
#
loop_
_entity_poly.entity_id
_entity_poly.type
_entity_poly.pdbx_seq_one_letter_code
_entity_poly.pdbx_strand_id
1 'polypeptide(L)'
;MSTTVAGDNEESLLDPVLLARLAGISPSRHRRRRRVEAPDIAHPARVLADGRSCISFCSNDYLGLASHPDVIGACVVAAQRYGVGSGASHLITGHGPEHDALESELASFTRRERALVFSTGYMANLGIASALFSPRDRVFEDRLNHASLLDAGLGSGARVSRYAHADAAALERRLARASDAAAPESAWVLTDGVFSMDGDVAPLPALARTARQ
;
A
#
# COMPACT_ATOMS: atom_id res chain seq x y z
N MET A 1 28.98 -10.76 -19.85
CA MET A 1 29.14 -12.04 -19.09
C MET A 1 27.73 -12.47 -18.67
N SER A 2 27.24 -13.49 -19.36
CA SER A 2 25.89 -14.05 -19.13
C SER A 2 25.95 -14.98 -17.93
N THR A 3 25.41 -14.59 -16.80
CA THR A 3 25.18 -15.48 -15.66
C THR A 3 23.87 -16.21 -15.91
N THR A 4 23.99 -17.40 -16.49
CA THR A 4 22.91 -18.39 -16.52
C THR A 4 22.67 -18.82 -15.08
N VAL A 5 21.61 -18.30 -14.45
CA VAL A 5 21.17 -18.78 -13.13
C VAL A 5 20.58 -20.18 -13.35
N ALA A 6 21.23 -21.16 -12.76
CA ALA A 6 20.85 -22.55 -12.75
C ALA A 6 19.39 -22.71 -12.28
N GLY A 7 18.57 -23.27 -13.14
CA GLY A 7 17.14 -23.43 -12.95
C GLY A 7 16.67 -24.84 -12.69
N ASP A 8 17.45 -25.74 -12.06
CA ASP A 8 17.01 -27.14 -11.98
C ASP A 8 17.23 -27.84 -10.62
N ASN A 9 17.55 -27.12 -9.53
CA ASN A 9 17.78 -27.77 -8.24
C ASN A 9 16.99 -27.19 -7.04
N GLU A 10 16.03 -26.31 -7.25
CA GLU A 10 15.25 -25.72 -6.13
C GLU A 10 14.11 -26.61 -5.62
N GLU A 11 13.64 -27.59 -6.40
CA GLU A 11 12.52 -28.44 -5.97
C GLU A 11 12.88 -29.47 -4.90
N SER A 12 14.15 -29.81 -4.73
CA SER A 12 14.57 -30.82 -3.75
C SER A 12 14.68 -30.33 -2.31
N LEU A 13 14.65 -29.02 -2.06
CA LEU A 13 14.76 -28.38 -0.74
C LEU A 13 13.41 -27.96 -0.14
N LEU A 14 12.34 -28.03 -0.89
CA LEU A 14 11.01 -27.63 -0.40
C LEU A 14 10.35 -28.79 0.33
N ASP A 15 9.75 -28.47 1.48
CA ASP A 15 8.90 -29.37 2.25
C ASP A 15 7.80 -29.96 1.35
N PRO A 16 7.57 -31.30 1.36
CA PRO A 16 6.52 -31.96 0.58
C PRO A 16 5.14 -31.33 0.75
N VAL A 17 4.84 -30.80 1.93
CA VAL A 17 3.56 -30.09 2.19
C VAL A 17 3.48 -28.80 1.39
N LEU A 18 4.57 -28.06 1.26
CA LEU A 18 4.63 -26.84 0.45
C LEU A 18 4.52 -27.16 -1.03
N LEU A 19 5.17 -28.22 -1.49
CA LEU A 19 5.05 -28.68 -2.89
C LEU A 19 3.62 -29.07 -3.24
N ALA A 20 2.95 -29.82 -2.35
CA ALA A 20 1.54 -30.18 -2.55
C ALA A 20 0.62 -28.96 -2.60
N ARG A 21 0.86 -27.96 -1.75
CA ARG A 21 0.11 -26.68 -1.79
C ARG A 21 0.36 -25.90 -3.07
N LEU A 22 1.62 -25.83 -3.54
CA LEU A 22 1.96 -25.18 -4.80
C LEU A 22 1.35 -25.88 -6.00
N ALA A 23 1.30 -27.22 -6.01
CA ALA A 23 0.65 -28.00 -7.06
C ALA A 23 -0.87 -27.76 -7.14
N GLY A 24 -1.50 -27.46 -6.00
CA GLY A 24 -2.93 -27.10 -5.93
C GLY A 24 -3.24 -25.69 -6.46
N ILE A 25 -2.22 -24.83 -6.64
CA ILE A 25 -2.43 -23.48 -7.19
C ILE A 25 -2.47 -23.56 -8.72
N SER A 26 -3.62 -23.23 -9.30
CA SER A 26 -3.77 -23.21 -10.76
C SER A 26 -2.75 -22.29 -11.43
N PRO A 27 -1.88 -22.79 -12.35
CA PRO A 27 -0.87 -21.98 -13.01
C PRO A 27 -1.46 -20.80 -13.81
N SER A 28 -2.67 -20.97 -14.33
CA SER A 28 -3.32 -19.96 -15.18
C SER A 28 -3.98 -18.81 -14.39
N ARG A 29 -4.25 -18.98 -13.11
CA ARG A 29 -5.03 -17.99 -12.33
C ARG A 29 -4.30 -17.38 -11.13
N HIS A 30 -3.45 -18.12 -10.45
CA HIS A 30 -2.91 -17.71 -9.16
C HIS A 30 -1.39 -17.79 -9.06
N ARG A 31 -0.72 -18.63 -9.87
CA ARG A 31 0.74 -18.73 -9.82
C ARG A 31 1.37 -17.55 -10.55
N ARG A 32 1.95 -16.64 -9.78
CA ARG A 32 2.68 -15.50 -10.33
C ARG A 32 4.17 -15.80 -10.38
N ARG A 33 4.83 -15.42 -11.48
CA ARG A 33 6.29 -15.44 -11.61
C ARG A 33 6.79 -14.00 -11.57
N ARG A 34 7.83 -13.75 -10.77
CA ARG A 34 8.53 -12.47 -10.83
C ARG A 34 9.30 -12.40 -12.14
N ARG A 35 9.24 -11.24 -12.78
CA ARG A 35 10.09 -10.91 -13.92
C ARG A 35 11.19 -9.99 -13.43
N VAL A 36 12.38 -10.12 -13.99
CA VAL A 36 13.49 -9.19 -13.78
C VAL A 36 13.42 -8.17 -14.90
N GLU A 37 13.10 -6.95 -14.55
CA GLU A 37 12.96 -5.84 -15.49
C GLU A 37 13.87 -4.72 -15.04
N ALA A 38 14.49 -4.01 -15.98
CA ALA A 38 15.30 -2.84 -15.69
C ALA A 38 14.55 -1.56 -16.07
N PRO A 39 14.54 -0.54 -15.19
CA PRO A 39 13.97 0.76 -15.54
C PRO A 39 14.80 1.40 -16.66
N ASP A 40 14.13 2.07 -17.59
CA ASP A 40 14.77 2.95 -18.56
C ASP A 40 14.85 4.36 -17.97
N ILE A 41 16.02 4.70 -17.43
CA ILE A 41 16.23 5.99 -16.75
C ILE A 41 16.02 7.19 -17.70
N ALA A 42 16.34 7.01 -18.99
CA ALA A 42 16.15 8.06 -20.00
C ALA A 42 14.67 8.25 -20.38
N HIS A 43 13.86 7.24 -20.18
CA HIS A 43 12.44 7.23 -20.52
C HIS A 43 11.61 6.62 -19.38
N PRO A 44 11.28 7.36 -18.32
CA PRO A 44 10.62 6.83 -17.11
C PRO A 44 9.30 6.09 -17.35
N ALA A 45 8.63 6.39 -18.48
CA ALA A 45 7.41 5.69 -18.91
C ALA A 45 7.69 4.33 -19.59
N ARG A 46 8.94 3.89 -19.69
CA ARG A 46 9.33 2.66 -20.37
C ARG A 46 10.08 1.72 -19.45
N VAL A 47 10.00 0.45 -19.78
CA VAL A 47 10.66 -0.64 -19.08
C VAL A 47 11.24 -1.62 -20.11
N LEU A 48 12.39 -2.20 -19.81
CA LEU A 48 12.96 -3.29 -20.59
C LEU A 48 12.39 -4.63 -20.08
N ALA A 49 11.41 -5.14 -20.79
CA ALA A 49 10.80 -6.44 -20.50
C ALA A 49 11.29 -7.47 -21.53
N ASP A 50 11.97 -8.52 -21.09
CA ASP A 50 12.55 -9.56 -21.95
C ASP A 50 13.42 -8.98 -23.09
N GLY A 51 14.19 -7.93 -22.79
CA GLY A 51 15.06 -7.23 -23.75
C GLY A 51 14.33 -6.31 -24.73
N ARG A 52 13.04 -6.11 -24.58
CA ARG A 52 12.22 -5.21 -25.42
C ARG A 52 11.83 -3.97 -24.64
N SER A 53 11.96 -2.80 -25.26
CA SER A 53 11.47 -1.55 -24.68
C SER A 53 9.95 -1.49 -24.82
N CYS A 54 9.26 -1.54 -23.68
CA CYS A 54 7.79 -1.50 -23.59
C CYS A 54 7.34 -0.22 -22.86
N ILE A 55 6.15 0.28 -23.17
CA ILE A 55 5.51 1.34 -22.38
C ILE A 55 4.96 0.69 -21.10
N SER A 56 5.32 1.24 -19.96
CA SER A 56 4.87 0.76 -18.65
C SER A 56 3.59 1.46 -18.23
N PHE A 57 2.51 0.68 -18.08
CA PHE A 57 1.26 1.12 -17.45
C PHE A 57 1.13 0.67 -15.99
N CYS A 58 2.20 0.11 -15.42
CA CYS A 58 2.21 -0.48 -14.08
C CYS A 58 3.02 0.36 -13.08
N SER A 59 3.63 1.47 -13.53
CA SER A 59 4.47 2.31 -12.69
C SER A 59 3.64 3.16 -11.73
N ASN A 60 4.09 3.26 -10.48
CA ASN A 60 3.59 4.24 -9.51
C ASN A 60 4.36 5.56 -9.56
N ASP A 61 5.39 5.67 -10.40
CA ASP A 61 6.18 6.89 -10.60
C ASP A 61 5.47 7.84 -11.58
N TYR A 62 4.30 8.35 -11.18
CA TYR A 62 3.43 9.17 -12.03
C TYR A 62 4.08 10.48 -12.50
N LEU A 63 5.02 11.02 -11.74
CA LEU A 63 5.70 12.27 -12.04
C LEU A 63 7.10 12.06 -12.64
N GLY A 64 7.56 10.81 -12.78
CA GLY A 64 8.89 10.49 -13.29
C GLY A 64 10.03 10.91 -12.36
N LEU A 65 9.76 11.09 -11.08
CA LEU A 65 10.73 11.62 -10.10
C LEU A 65 11.75 10.58 -9.64
N ALA A 66 11.47 9.29 -9.80
CA ALA A 66 12.40 8.23 -9.38
C ALA A 66 13.76 8.30 -10.10
N SER A 67 13.80 8.90 -11.30
CA SER A 67 15.03 9.11 -12.09
C SER A 67 15.45 10.59 -12.21
N HIS A 68 14.79 11.50 -11.46
CA HIS A 68 15.10 12.92 -11.53
C HIS A 68 16.50 13.21 -10.95
N PRO A 69 17.36 13.97 -11.67
CA PRO A 69 18.74 14.22 -11.24
C PRO A 69 18.86 14.81 -9.83
N ASP A 70 17.98 15.74 -9.47
CA ASP A 70 18.00 16.37 -8.15
C ASP A 70 17.64 15.39 -7.04
N VAL A 71 16.69 14.49 -7.28
CA VAL A 71 16.32 13.44 -6.32
C VAL A 71 17.47 12.45 -6.13
N ILE A 72 18.10 12.03 -7.23
CA ILE A 72 19.28 11.16 -7.19
C ILE A 72 20.42 11.87 -6.45
N GLY A 73 20.69 13.14 -6.78
CA GLY A 73 21.74 13.95 -6.14
C GLY A 73 21.51 14.08 -4.63
N ALA A 74 20.30 14.39 -4.20
CA ALA A 74 19.94 14.47 -2.79
C ALA A 74 20.14 13.12 -2.06
N CYS A 75 19.77 12.02 -2.70
CA CYS A 75 19.97 10.67 -2.16
C CYS A 75 21.47 10.37 -1.98
N VAL A 76 22.32 10.70 -2.96
CA VAL A 76 23.77 10.49 -2.88
C VAL A 76 24.38 11.32 -1.73
N VAL A 77 24.01 12.60 -1.61
CA VAL A 77 24.48 13.47 -0.53
C VAL A 77 24.06 12.94 0.84
N ALA A 78 22.80 12.54 0.99
CA ALA A 78 22.28 11.97 2.24
C ALA A 78 23.01 10.66 2.59
N ALA A 79 23.22 9.77 1.62
CA ALA A 79 23.95 8.52 1.83
C ALA A 79 25.41 8.73 2.26
N GLN A 80 26.10 9.73 1.70
CA GLN A 80 27.46 10.09 2.09
C GLN A 80 27.52 10.69 3.50
N ARG A 81 26.50 11.44 3.89
CA ARG A 81 26.45 12.12 5.18
C ARG A 81 25.99 11.23 6.34
N TYR A 82 25.01 10.38 6.09
CA TYR A 82 24.32 9.62 7.12
C TYR A 82 24.43 8.10 6.96
N GLY A 83 25.02 7.63 5.88
CA GLY A 83 25.03 6.21 5.51
C GLY A 83 23.69 5.75 4.89
N VAL A 84 23.58 4.43 4.75
CA VAL A 84 22.40 3.78 4.17
C VAL A 84 21.66 2.99 5.24
N GLY A 85 20.63 3.57 5.82
CA GLY A 85 19.80 2.93 6.84
C GLY A 85 19.91 3.61 8.20
N SER A 86 18.89 3.41 9.00
CA SER A 86 18.70 4.11 10.27
C SER A 86 19.45 3.47 11.45
N GLY A 87 19.96 2.25 11.31
CA GLY A 87 20.71 1.53 12.36
C GLY A 87 19.85 1.03 13.53
N ALA A 88 18.63 1.54 13.71
CA ALA A 88 17.70 1.13 14.77
C ALA A 88 16.26 1.47 14.41
N SER A 89 15.30 1.09 15.28
CA SER A 89 13.92 1.51 15.15
C SER A 89 13.73 3.01 15.44
N HIS A 90 12.68 3.62 14.87
CA HIS A 90 12.38 5.05 15.07
C HIS A 90 12.25 5.45 16.55
N LEU A 91 11.63 4.62 17.37
CA LEU A 91 11.41 4.93 18.79
C LEU A 91 12.68 4.91 19.64
N ILE A 92 13.77 4.35 19.13
CA ILE A 92 15.03 4.25 19.86
C ILE A 92 16.01 5.33 19.34
N THR A 93 16.75 5.01 18.28
CA THR A 93 17.77 5.91 17.70
C THR A 93 17.70 5.98 16.16
N GLY A 94 16.69 5.37 15.56
CA GLY A 94 16.56 5.27 14.11
C GLY A 94 15.80 6.42 13.45
N HIS A 95 15.37 7.44 14.22
CA HIS A 95 14.72 8.65 13.67
C HIS A 95 15.77 9.73 13.48
N GLY A 96 16.29 9.83 12.26
CA GLY A 96 17.34 10.79 11.92
C GLY A 96 16.79 12.12 11.37
N PRO A 97 17.70 13.12 11.14
CA PRO A 97 17.32 14.46 10.69
C PRO A 97 16.49 14.48 9.39
N GLU A 98 16.76 13.56 8.47
CA GLU A 98 16.02 13.48 7.20
C GLU A 98 14.57 13.02 7.40
N HIS A 99 14.32 12.16 8.41
CA HIS A 99 12.96 11.74 8.76
C HIS A 99 12.17 12.92 9.35
N ASP A 100 12.76 13.64 10.30
CA ASP A 100 12.14 14.79 10.96
C ASP A 100 11.84 15.91 9.96
N ALA A 101 12.77 16.22 9.07
CA ALA A 101 12.59 17.20 8.01
C ALA A 101 11.45 16.80 7.06
N LEU A 102 11.41 15.53 6.62
CA LEU A 102 10.37 15.02 5.73
C LEU A 102 8.98 15.09 6.39
N GLU A 103 8.86 14.67 7.65
CA GLU A 103 7.59 14.75 8.39
C GLU A 103 7.11 16.20 8.53
N SER A 104 8.02 17.14 8.83
CA SER A 104 7.71 18.56 8.93
C SER A 104 7.25 19.15 7.59
N GLU A 105 7.93 18.82 6.49
CA GLU A 105 7.56 19.28 5.15
C GLU A 105 6.22 18.67 4.69
N LEU A 106 5.99 17.39 4.93
CA LEU A 106 4.72 16.74 4.62
C LEU A 106 3.57 17.31 5.43
N ALA A 107 3.76 17.60 6.71
CA ALA A 107 2.76 18.25 7.54
C ALA A 107 2.39 19.64 6.97
N SER A 108 3.39 20.44 6.62
CA SER A 108 3.21 21.74 5.98
C SER A 108 2.49 21.63 4.62
N PHE A 109 2.94 20.74 3.75
CA PHE A 109 2.37 20.52 2.42
C PHE A 109 0.90 20.10 2.47
N THR A 110 0.56 19.21 3.40
CA THR A 110 -0.81 18.70 3.57
C THR A 110 -1.66 19.59 4.48
N ARG A 111 -1.11 20.70 5.01
CA ARG A 111 -1.76 21.61 5.98
C ARG A 111 -2.29 20.84 7.20
N ARG A 112 -1.46 19.94 7.74
CA ARG A 112 -1.72 19.19 8.96
C ARG A 112 -0.74 19.61 10.05
N GLU A 113 -1.11 19.40 11.30
CA GLU A 113 -0.24 19.71 12.44
C GLU A 113 0.99 18.79 12.50
N ARG A 114 0.82 17.55 12.09
CA ARG A 114 1.86 16.52 12.10
C ARG A 114 1.70 15.55 10.94
N ALA A 115 2.79 14.91 10.58
CA ALA A 115 2.85 13.76 9.69
C ALA A 115 3.67 12.64 10.34
N LEU A 116 3.38 11.40 10.00
CA LEU A 116 4.18 10.24 10.34
C LEU A 116 4.56 9.50 9.08
N VAL A 117 5.83 9.21 8.92
CA VAL A 117 6.37 8.48 7.77
C VAL A 117 6.51 7.00 8.11
N PHE A 118 6.08 6.15 7.19
CA PHE A 118 6.22 4.70 7.26
C PHE A 118 7.02 4.21 6.06
N SER A 119 7.74 3.10 6.21
CA SER A 119 8.52 2.51 5.12
C SER A 119 7.66 2.01 3.95
N THR A 120 6.39 1.73 4.18
CA THR A 120 5.42 1.38 3.13
C THR A 120 4.02 1.87 3.49
N GLY A 121 3.19 2.16 2.46
CA GLY A 121 1.76 2.46 2.67
C GLY A 121 0.99 1.29 3.30
N TYR A 122 1.45 0.06 3.07
CA TYR A 122 0.87 -1.11 3.72
C TYR A 122 1.03 -1.05 5.24
N MET A 123 2.23 -0.74 5.73
CA MET A 123 2.48 -0.56 7.17
C MET A 123 1.73 0.64 7.74
N ALA A 124 1.60 1.73 6.97
CA ALA A 124 0.83 2.88 7.40
C ALA A 124 -0.64 2.52 7.64
N ASN A 125 -1.27 1.81 6.70
CA ASN A 125 -2.68 1.40 6.83
C ASN A 125 -2.88 0.43 8.00
N LEU A 126 -2.01 -0.56 8.18
CA LEU A 126 -2.06 -1.46 9.34
C LEU A 126 -1.86 -0.70 10.66
N GLY A 127 -0.88 0.21 10.71
CA GLY A 127 -0.57 1.00 11.89
C GLY A 127 -1.73 1.90 12.31
N ILE A 128 -2.34 2.59 11.34
CA ILE A 128 -3.52 3.44 11.59
C ILE A 128 -4.69 2.61 12.15
N ALA A 129 -5.02 1.50 11.51
CA ALA A 129 -6.13 0.66 11.96
C ALA A 129 -5.88 0.06 13.35
N SER A 130 -4.64 -0.43 13.58
CA SER A 130 -4.25 -0.98 14.89
C SER A 130 -4.29 0.06 16.02
N ALA A 131 -4.01 1.32 15.70
CA ALA A 131 -4.01 2.40 16.70
C ALA A 131 -5.41 2.97 17.00
N LEU A 132 -6.30 2.99 15.99
CA LEU A 132 -7.58 3.70 16.07
C LEU A 132 -8.79 2.78 16.27
N PHE A 133 -8.73 1.53 15.79
CA PHE A 133 -9.90 0.65 15.80
C PHE A 133 -9.88 -0.30 17.00
N SER A 134 -11.06 -0.60 17.51
CA SER A 134 -11.28 -1.57 18.57
C SER A 134 -12.21 -2.72 18.13
N PRO A 135 -12.23 -3.85 18.83
CA PRO A 135 -13.16 -4.95 18.54
C PRO A 135 -14.65 -4.57 18.66
N ARG A 136 -14.96 -3.43 19.33
CA ARG A 136 -16.32 -2.93 19.48
C ARG A 136 -16.73 -1.98 18.37
N ASP A 137 -15.79 -1.59 17.51
CA ASP A 137 -16.05 -0.72 16.37
C ASP A 137 -16.60 -1.48 15.17
N ARG A 138 -17.16 -0.72 14.24
CA ARG A 138 -17.53 -1.19 12.90
C ARG A 138 -16.72 -0.48 11.85
N VAL A 139 -16.22 -1.26 10.90
CA VAL A 139 -15.45 -0.77 9.76
C VAL A 139 -16.24 -1.06 8.48
N PHE A 140 -16.45 -0.02 7.70
CA PHE A 140 -17.11 -0.08 6.39
C PHE A 140 -16.09 0.16 5.30
N GLU A 141 -15.88 -0.83 4.45
CA GLU A 141 -14.85 -0.80 3.40
C GLU A 141 -15.45 -0.81 2.00
N ASP A 142 -14.87 -0.01 1.11
CA ASP A 142 -15.13 -0.17 -0.30
C ASP A 142 -14.69 -1.57 -0.76
N ARG A 143 -15.49 -2.20 -1.60
CA ARG A 143 -15.26 -3.57 -2.07
C ARG A 143 -13.97 -3.72 -2.88
N LEU A 144 -13.49 -2.65 -3.53
CA LEU A 144 -12.29 -2.64 -4.35
C LEU A 144 -11.08 -1.97 -3.67
N ASN A 145 -11.17 -1.71 -2.36
CA ASN A 145 -10.04 -1.20 -1.60
C ASN A 145 -8.76 -2.04 -1.81
N HIS A 146 -7.64 -1.36 -1.74
CA HIS A 146 -6.34 -2.00 -1.74
C HIS A 146 -6.22 -3.05 -0.62
N ALA A 147 -5.50 -4.14 -0.88
CA ALA A 147 -5.34 -5.25 0.07
C ALA A 147 -4.89 -4.80 1.47
N SER A 148 -4.05 -3.76 1.57
CA SER A 148 -3.59 -3.24 2.85
C SER A 148 -4.71 -2.65 3.72
N LEU A 149 -5.73 -2.04 3.11
CA LEU A 149 -6.91 -1.55 3.85
C LEU A 149 -7.79 -2.71 4.31
N LEU A 150 -7.97 -3.73 3.44
CA LEU A 150 -8.72 -4.94 3.79
C LEU A 150 -8.07 -5.68 4.96
N ASP A 151 -6.76 -5.85 4.91
CA ASP A 151 -6.02 -6.52 5.97
C ASP A 151 -5.98 -5.68 7.25
N ALA A 152 -5.92 -4.35 7.13
CA ALA A 152 -5.99 -3.43 8.25
C ALA A 152 -7.32 -3.52 9.00
N GLY A 153 -8.43 -3.51 8.26
CA GLY A 153 -9.76 -3.69 8.85
C GLY A 153 -9.92 -5.05 9.54
N LEU A 154 -9.55 -6.13 8.85
CA LEU A 154 -9.65 -7.49 9.40
C LEU A 154 -8.71 -7.70 10.60
N GLY A 155 -7.47 -7.17 10.52
CA GLY A 155 -6.46 -7.32 11.56
C GLY A 155 -6.75 -6.53 12.84
N SER A 156 -7.60 -5.52 12.77
CA SER A 156 -7.99 -4.69 13.93
C SER A 156 -8.91 -5.41 14.93
N GLY A 157 -9.54 -6.52 14.50
CA GLY A 157 -10.56 -7.21 15.28
C GLY A 157 -11.95 -6.55 15.24
N ALA A 158 -12.10 -5.39 14.62
CA ALA A 158 -13.37 -4.71 14.42
C ALA A 158 -14.31 -5.53 13.50
N ARG A 159 -15.60 -5.23 13.54
CA ARG A 159 -16.58 -5.86 12.65
C ARG A 159 -16.57 -5.20 11.29
N VAL A 160 -15.95 -5.87 10.30
CA VAL A 160 -15.82 -5.36 8.93
C VAL A 160 -17.07 -5.67 8.10
N SER A 161 -17.54 -4.67 7.34
CA SER A 161 -18.63 -4.76 6.38
C SER A 161 -18.25 -4.05 5.08
N ARG A 162 -18.40 -4.72 3.94
CA ARG A 162 -18.07 -4.11 2.63
C ARG A 162 -19.30 -3.50 1.98
N TYR A 163 -19.15 -2.32 1.39
CA TYR A 163 -20.16 -1.68 0.54
C TYR A 163 -19.76 -1.74 -0.93
N ALA A 164 -20.74 -1.53 -1.82
CA ALA A 164 -20.51 -1.55 -3.25
C ALA A 164 -19.55 -0.41 -3.66
N HIS A 165 -18.67 -0.70 -4.61
CA HIS A 165 -17.62 0.20 -5.05
C HIS A 165 -18.15 1.58 -5.41
N ALA A 166 -17.52 2.62 -4.84
CA ALA A 166 -17.82 4.04 -5.02
C ALA A 166 -19.30 4.45 -4.81
N ASP A 167 -20.09 3.63 -4.09
CA ASP A 167 -21.52 3.84 -3.87
C ASP A 167 -21.83 4.34 -2.46
N ALA A 168 -21.99 5.67 -2.33
CA ALA A 168 -22.35 6.30 -1.06
C ALA A 168 -23.73 5.86 -0.53
N ALA A 169 -24.70 5.55 -1.41
CA ALA A 169 -26.01 5.06 -0.99
C ALA A 169 -25.92 3.63 -0.45
N ALA A 170 -25.02 2.79 -1.00
CA ALA A 170 -24.76 1.48 -0.42
C ALA A 170 -24.10 1.59 0.95
N LEU A 171 -23.20 2.54 1.15
CA LEU A 171 -22.61 2.85 2.46
C LEU A 171 -23.69 3.26 3.46
N GLU A 172 -24.57 4.21 3.10
CA GLU A 172 -25.68 4.68 3.93
C GLU A 172 -26.56 3.54 4.40
N ARG A 173 -26.99 2.66 3.47
CA ARG A 173 -27.76 1.45 3.82
C ARG A 173 -27.03 0.53 4.81
N ARG A 174 -25.69 0.45 4.72
CA ARG A 174 -24.90 -0.37 5.65
C ARG A 174 -24.79 0.27 7.03
N LEU A 175 -24.61 1.58 7.08
CA LEU A 175 -24.57 2.35 8.33
C LEU A 175 -25.92 2.26 9.07
N ALA A 176 -27.05 2.48 8.38
CA ALA A 176 -28.38 2.37 8.95
C ALA A 176 -28.62 0.99 9.60
N ARG A 177 -28.33 -0.09 8.89
CA ARG A 177 -28.45 -1.46 9.44
C ARG A 177 -27.53 -1.73 10.62
N ALA A 178 -26.44 -1.00 10.74
CA ALA A 178 -25.51 -1.14 11.85
C ALA A 178 -26.02 -0.45 13.11
N SER A 179 -26.78 0.64 12.96
CA SER A 179 -27.41 1.38 14.06
C SER A 179 -28.55 0.59 14.72
N ASP A 180 -29.23 -0.29 13.97
CA ASP A 180 -30.31 -1.15 14.49
C ASP A 180 -29.81 -2.29 15.39
N ALA A 181 -28.52 -2.62 15.30
CA ALA A 181 -27.86 -3.60 16.17
C ALA A 181 -27.27 -2.88 17.40
N ALA A 182 -26.72 -3.64 18.37
CA ALA A 182 -26.00 -3.02 19.49
C ALA A 182 -25.04 -1.94 18.98
N ALA A 183 -25.27 -0.69 19.37
CA ALA A 183 -24.56 0.48 18.86
C ALA A 183 -23.04 0.29 18.98
N PRO A 184 -22.26 0.47 17.91
CA PRO A 184 -20.80 0.41 17.99
C PRO A 184 -20.26 1.60 18.80
N GLU A 185 -19.06 1.47 19.35
CA GLU A 185 -18.38 2.62 19.95
C GLU A 185 -18.05 3.67 18.88
N SER A 186 -17.59 3.20 17.72
CA SER A 186 -17.33 4.05 16.55
C SER A 186 -17.62 3.32 15.25
N ALA A 187 -17.92 4.10 14.21
CA ALA A 187 -18.07 3.63 12.84
C ALA A 187 -16.99 4.29 11.96
N TRP A 188 -16.18 3.47 11.31
CA TRP A 188 -15.08 3.90 10.45
C TRP A 188 -15.38 3.59 9.00
N VAL A 189 -15.09 4.52 8.10
CA VAL A 189 -15.20 4.30 6.65
C VAL A 189 -13.80 4.31 6.05
N LEU A 190 -13.45 3.21 5.38
CA LEU A 190 -12.18 3.03 4.70
C LEU A 190 -12.39 3.01 3.18
N THR A 191 -11.65 3.84 2.47
CA THR A 191 -11.65 3.88 1.00
C THR A 191 -10.31 4.33 0.45
N ASP A 192 -9.90 3.78 -0.69
CA ASP A 192 -8.87 4.41 -1.50
C ASP A 192 -9.38 5.73 -2.06
N GLY A 193 -8.50 6.71 -2.24
CA GLY A 193 -8.84 7.98 -2.90
C GLY A 193 -8.86 7.83 -4.41
N VAL A 194 -7.93 7.05 -4.96
CA VAL A 194 -7.83 6.64 -6.36
C VAL A 194 -7.58 5.14 -6.39
N PHE A 195 -8.43 4.41 -7.10
CA PHE A 195 -8.32 2.94 -7.19
C PHE A 195 -7.32 2.55 -8.27
N SER A 196 -6.29 1.82 -7.90
CA SER A 196 -5.12 1.57 -8.75
C SER A 196 -5.38 0.69 -9.96
N MET A 197 -6.42 -0.15 -9.92
CA MET A 197 -6.72 -1.08 -11.04
C MET A 197 -7.52 -0.43 -12.15
N ASP A 198 -8.55 0.35 -11.79
CA ASP A 198 -9.46 0.97 -12.75
C ASP A 198 -9.17 2.46 -12.97
N GLY A 199 -8.38 3.08 -12.06
CA GLY A 199 -7.95 4.47 -12.15
C GLY A 199 -9.05 5.48 -11.81
N ASP A 200 -10.16 5.02 -11.26
CA ASP A 200 -11.28 5.86 -10.86
C ASP A 200 -11.07 6.47 -9.47
N VAL A 201 -11.80 7.55 -9.22
CA VAL A 201 -11.68 8.37 -8.02
C VAL A 201 -12.87 8.13 -7.10
N ALA A 202 -12.61 7.90 -5.82
CA ALA A 202 -13.66 7.78 -4.82
C ALA A 202 -14.50 9.07 -4.73
N PRO A 203 -15.83 8.97 -4.58
CA PRO A 203 -16.70 10.13 -4.37
C PRO A 203 -16.58 10.65 -2.92
N LEU A 204 -15.37 11.05 -2.51
CA LEU A 204 -15.03 11.42 -1.12
C LEU A 204 -16.00 12.43 -0.48
N PRO A 205 -16.46 13.50 -1.19
CA PRO A 205 -17.43 14.41 -0.59
C PRO A 205 -18.77 13.77 -0.23
N ALA A 206 -19.23 12.80 -1.04
CA ALA A 206 -20.46 12.06 -0.77
C ALA A 206 -20.26 11.07 0.39
N LEU A 207 -19.18 10.28 0.35
CA LEU A 207 -18.85 9.33 1.43
C LEU A 207 -18.67 10.06 2.78
N ALA A 208 -17.98 11.20 2.79
CA ALA A 208 -17.79 11.98 4.00
C ALA A 208 -19.10 12.58 4.57
N ARG A 209 -20.04 12.98 3.72
CA ARG A 209 -21.37 13.41 4.18
C ARG A 209 -22.13 12.26 4.81
N THR A 210 -22.16 11.10 4.14
CA THR A 210 -22.84 9.90 4.65
C THR A 210 -22.23 9.41 5.97
N ALA A 211 -20.91 9.48 6.13
CA ALA A 211 -20.24 9.06 7.36
C ALA A 211 -20.48 9.99 8.57
N ARG A 212 -20.97 11.23 8.36
CA ARG A 212 -21.24 12.21 9.42
C ARG A 212 -22.70 12.22 9.91
N GLN A 213 -23.58 11.52 9.23
CA GLN A 213 -24.98 11.32 9.61
C GLN A 213 -25.11 10.24 10.70
#